data_cd8f987aa623edcad2270cf84397e9c0
#
_entry.id   cd8f987aa623edcad2270cf84397e9c0
#
_cell.length_a   1.000
_cell.length_b   1.000
_cell.length_c   1.000
_cell.angle_alpha   90.00
_cell.angle_beta   90.00
_cell.angle_gamma   90.00
#
_symmetry.space_group_name_H-M   'P 1'
#
loop_
_entity.id
_entity.type
_entity.pdbx_description
1 polymer ?
#
loop_
_entity_poly.entity_id
_entity_poly.type
_entity_poly.pdbx_seq_one_letter_code
_entity_poly.pdbx_strand_id
1 'polypeptide(L)'
;SLEFVSDIDLIVIAVPPKQTLDVINKLDLIWNTETTITDTSSVKNHIKLANVNNFVLSHPIAGSDKSGLSAADLNLFNNKKNVICNPFNADQKHLDRVENFWSGALNMNISHMSVSEHDLIFAMTSHLPHLVSYALIDSIRLSPIDVADNAGGGLKEFLRLSGSNPEMWRDIFTLNRVDLIKALAGMQVSLNNLLELITEAKEIPDVLSHLEILKDELNEIKSFKEDKF
;
A
#
# COMPACT_ATOMS: atom_id res chain seq x y z
N SER A 1 -29.88 -6.50 -0.20
CA SER A 1 -30.09 -7.18 -1.46
C SER A 1 -29.52 -6.32 -2.59
N LEU A 2 -28.87 -6.93 -3.59
CA LEU A 2 -28.28 -6.25 -4.75
C LEU A 2 -29.33 -5.94 -5.86
N GLU A 3 -30.59 -5.88 -5.51
CA GLU A 3 -31.70 -5.65 -6.44
C GLU A 3 -31.70 -4.27 -7.14
N PHE A 4 -30.82 -3.35 -6.71
CA PHE A 4 -30.73 -1.98 -7.23
C PHE A 4 -29.60 -1.75 -8.24
N VAL A 5 -28.98 -2.80 -8.77
CA VAL A 5 -27.73 -2.66 -9.56
C VAL A 5 -27.98 -2.51 -11.06
N SER A 6 -29.21 -2.61 -11.54
CA SER A 6 -29.53 -2.61 -12.99
C SER A 6 -29.25 -1.29 -13.72
N ASP A 7 -29.20 -0.15 -13.00
CA ASP A 7 -29.05 1.19 -13.59
C ASP A 7 -27.81 1.92 -13.05
N ILE A 8 -26.78 1.16 -12.65
CA ILE A 8 -25.53 1.72 -12.10
C ILE A 8 -24.41 1.59 -13.12
N ASP A 9 -23.75 2.69 -13.44
CA ASP A 9 -22.61 2.72 -14.36
C ASP A 9 -21.32 2.21 -13.72
N LEU A 10 -21.08 2.52 -12.44
CA LEU A 10 -19.84 2.22 -11.74
C LEU A 10 -20.11 1.78 -10.31
N ILE A 11 -19.50 0.66 -9.92
CA ILE A 11 -19.43 0.18 -8.53
C ILE A 11 -17.99 0.28 -8.04
N VAL A 12 -17.79 0.97 -6.92
CA VAL A 12 -16.50 1.04 -6.22
C VAL A 12 -16.57 0.20 -4.95
N ILE A 13 -15.78 -0.87 -4.89
CA ILE A 13 -15.67 -1.75 -3.71
C ILE A 13 -14.65 -1.15 -2.76
N ALA A 14 -15.13 -0.45 -1.73
CA ALA A 14 -14.30 0.25 -0.73
C ALA A 14 -14.52 -0.38 0.67
N VAL A 15 -14.20 -1.65 0.80
CA VAL A 15 -14.28 -2.42 2.05
C VAL A 15 -12.87 -2.85 2.51
N PRO A 16 -12.70 -3.27 3.78
CA PRO A 16 -11.42 -3.84 4.23
C PRO A 16 -10.91 -4.96 3.31
N PRO A 17 -9.60 -5.10 3.08
CA PRO A 17 -9.05 -5.99 2.06
C PRO A 17 -9.55 -7.44 2.12
N LYS A 18 -9.71 -7.99 3.32
CA LYS A 18 -10.23 -9.35 3.52
C LYS A 18 -11.68 -9.52 3.08
N GLN A 19 -12.49 -8.45 3.16
CA GLN A 19 -13.90 -8.48 2.79
C GLN A 19 -14.12 -8.28 1.28
N THR A 20 -13.11 -7.84 0.55
CA THR A 20 -13.21 -7.56 -0.90
C THR A 20 -13.71 -8.78 -1.66
N LEU A 21 -13.17 -9.96 -1.40
CA LEU A 21 -13.61 -11.20 -2.07
C LEU A 21 -15.04 -11.59 -1.71
N ASP A 22 -15.47 -11.37 -0.47
CA ASP A 22 -16.85 -11.66 -0.05
C ASP A 22 -17.86 -10.75 -0.76
N VAL A 23 -17.48 -9.49 -1.01
CA VAL A 23 -18.31 -8.56 -1.80
C VAL A 23 -18.31 -8.98 -3.27
N ILE A 24 -17.13 -9.25 -3.84
CA ILE A 24 -16.98 -9.70 -5.24
C ILE A 24 -17.87 -10.94 -5.51
N ASN A 25 -17.85 -11.94 -4.64
CA ASN A 25 -18.64 -13.16 -4.78
C ASN A 25 -20.16 -12.92 -4.73
N LYS A 26 -20.62 -11.78 -4.24
CA LYS A 26 -22.01 -11.38 -4.23
C LYS A 26 -22.44 -10.63 -5.49
N LEU A 27 -21.51 -10.29 -6.36
CA LEU A 27 -21.73 -9.53 -7.59
C LEU A 27 -21.93 -10.42 -8.83
N ASP A 28 -22.13 -11.73 -8.66
CA ASP A 28 -22.17 -12.71 -9.75
C ASP A 28 -23.16 -12.36 -10.88
N LEU A 29 -24.23 -11.65 -10.56
CA LEU A 29 -25.28 -11.28 -11.54
C LEU A 29 -24.91 -10.10 -12.45
N ILE A 30 -23.81 -9.40 -12.15
CA ILE A 30 -23.40 -8.18 -12.89
C ILE A 30 -22.07 -8.32 -13.63
N TRP A 31 -21.46 -9.51 -13.60
CA TRP A 31 -20.29 -9.78 -14.42
C TRP A 31 -20.62 -9.73 -15.91
N ASN A 32 -19.72 -9.15 -16.69
CA ASN A 32 -19.87 -9.01 -18.13
C ASN A 32 -21.10 -8.19 -18.57
N THR A 33 -21.53 -7.25 -17.75
CA THR A 33 -22.58 -6.26 -18.05
C THR A 33 -22.01 -4.90 -18.43
N GLU A 34 -22.86 -3.91 -18.66
CA GLU A 34 -22.46 -2.52 -18.89
C GLU A 34 -21.96 -1.82 -17.61
N THR A 35 -22.28 -2.35 -16.44
CA THR A 35 -21.81 -1.84 -15.14
C THR A 35 -20.32 -2.10 -14.99
N THR A 36 -19.53 -1.07 -14.76
CA THR A 36 -18.10 -1.17 -14.46
C THR A 36 -17.90 -1.43 -12.97
N ILE A 37 -16.93 -2.27 -12.63
CA ILE A 37 -16.60 -2.56 -11.24
C ILE A 37 -15.13 -2.20 -11.01
N THR A 38 -14.83 -1.57 -9.89
CA THR A 38 -13.48 -1.32 -9.41
C THR A 38 -13.38 -1.49 -7.90
N ASP A 39 -12.16 -1.60 -7.37
CA ASP A 39 -11.92 -1.73 -5.94
C ASP A 39 -10.89 -0.70 -5.45
N THR A 40 -10.68 -0.64 -4.14
CA THR A 40 -9.66 0.21 -3.50
C THR A 40 -8.67 -0.58 -2.66
N SER A 41 -8.65 -1.90 -2.79
CA SER A 41 -7.85 -2.79 -1.93
C SER A 41 -6.34 -2.51 -2.08
N SER A 42 -5.64 -2.54 -0.96
CA SER A 42 -4.17 -2.34 -0.90
C SER A 42 -3.36 -3.56 -1.40
N VAL A 43 -4.01 -4.70 -1.63
CA VAL A 43 -3.39 -5.93 -2.16
C VAL A 43 -4.23 -6.42 -3.33
N LYS A 44 -3.60 -6.85 -4.42
CA LYS A 44 -4.30 -7.22 -5.66
C LYS A 44 -4.25 -8.71 -5.98
N ASN A 45 -3.15 -9.38 -5.65
CA ASN A 45 -2.91 -10.77 -6.08
C ASN A 45 -3.89 -11.80 -5.49
N HIS A 46 -4.62 -11.45 -4.42
CA HIS A 46 -5.63 -12.31 -3.84
C HIS A 46 -6.96 -12.32 -4.64
N ILE A 47 -7.19 -11.31 -5.49
CA ILE A 47 -8.38 -11.22 -6.33
C ILE A 47 -8.15 -12.03 -7.60
N LYS A 48 -8.79 -13.20 -7.68
CA LYS A 48 -8.69 -14.14 -8.80
C LYS A 48 -10.09 -14.39 -9.35
N LEU A 49 -10.31 -13.93 -10.57
CA LEU A 49 -11.56 -14.14 -11.30
C LEU A 49 -11.25 -14.71 -12.67
N ALA A 50 -12.23 -15.39 -13.26
CA ALA A 50 -12.16 -15.91 -14.60
C ALA A 50 -13.33 -15.38 -15.44
N ASN A 51 -13.05 -15.08 -16.71
CA ASN A 51 -14.06 -14.66 -17.69
C ASN A 51 -14.84 -13.41 -17.29
N VAL A 52 -14.15 -12.41 -16.75
CA VAL A 52 -14.72 -11.11 -16.33
C VAL A 52 -14.11 -10.01 -17.18
N ASN A 53 -14.92 -9.22 -17.87
CA ASN A 53 -14.46 -8.13 -18.75
C ASN A 53 -14.85 -6.72 -18.29
N ASN A 54 -15.51 -6.58 -17.13
CA ASN A 54 -16.01 -5.31 -16.60
C ASN A 54 -15.44 -4.95 -15.22
N PHE A 55 -14.37 -5.63 -14.77
CA PHE A 55 -13.69 -5.35 -13.50
C PHE A 55 -12.27 -4.87 -13.74
N VAL A 56 -11.97 -3.68 -13.27
CA VAL A 56 -10.66 -3.03 -13.30
C VAL A 56 -10.20 -2.80 -11.87
N LEU A 57 -9.06 -3.37 -11.49
CA LEU A 57 -8.51 -3.20 -10.14
C LEU A 57 -7.89 -1.82 -10.00
N SER A 58 -8.17 -1.13 -8.90
CA SER A 58 -7.53 0.15 -8.59
C SER A 58 -7.08 0.23 -7.12
N HIS A 59 -6.03 1.02 -6.87
CA HIS A 59 -5.51 1.29 -5.54
C HIS A 59 -5.17 2.77 -5.41
N PRO A 60 -6.06 3.57 -4.85
CA PRO A 60 -5.77 4.96 -4.53
C PRO A 60 -4.74 5.03 -3.39
N ILE A 61 -3.58 5.65 -3.68
CA ILE A 61 -2.50 5.82 -2.71
C ILE A 61 -2.78 7.07 -1.89
N ALA A 62 -3.83 6.95 -1.10
CA ALA A 62 -4.29 7.99 -0.20
C ALA A 62 -4.83 7.32 1.05
N GLY A 63 -4.51 7.84 2.21
CA GLY A 63 -4.93 7.28 3.47
C GLY A 63 -4.95 8.31 4.59
N SER A 64 -5.71 8.01 5.63
CA SER A 64 -5.78 8.77 6.86
C SER A 64 -5.68 7.79 8.03
N ASP A 65 -5.08 8.22 9.12
CA ASP A 65 -5.11 7.54 10.43
C ASP A 65 -6.49 7.60 11.09
N LYS A 66 -7.38 8.43 10.56
CA LYS A 66 -8.75 8.61 11.02
C LYS A 66 -9.69 7.67 10.27
N SER A 67 -10.77 7.25 10.92
CA SER A 67 -11.78 6.36 10.37
C SER A 67 -13.20 6.87 10.59
N GLY A 68 -14.14 6.37 9.80
CA GLY A 68 -15.57 6.69 9.88
C GLY A 68 -15.96 7.94 9.10
N LEU A 69 -17.26 8.14 8.95
CA LEU A 69 -17.85 9.20 8.12
C LEU A 69 -17.46 10.61 8.59
N SER A 70 -17.29 10.80 9.90
CA SER A 70 -16.86 12.09 10.48
C SER A 70 -15.43 12.51 10.12
N ALA A 71 -14.64 11.55 9.63
CA ALA A 71 -13.26 11.77 9.17
C ALA A 71 -13.15 11.94 7.65
N ALA A 72 -14.28 12.01 6.93
CA ALA A 72 -14.27 12.19 5.48
C ALA A 72 -13.61 13.53 5.12
N ASP A 73 -12.68 13.47 4.16
CA ASP A 73 -11.97 14.63 3.62
C ASP A 73 -12.17 14.66 2.11
N LEU A 74 -12.79 15.73 1.61
CA LEU A 74 -13.05 15.92 0.18
C LEU A 74 -11.76 16.03 -0.65
N ASN A 75 -10.64 16.42 -0.03
CA ASN A 75 -9.36 16.59 -0.68
C ASN A 75 -8.44 15.36 -0.53
N LEU A 76 -8.91 14.29 0.10
CA LEU A 76 -8.10 13.09 0.40
C LEU A 76 -7.36 12.55 -0.84
N PHE A 77 -8.01 12.58 -1.99
CA PHE A 77 -7.50 12.01 -3.25
C PHE A 77 -6.80 13.03 -4.14
N ASN A 78 -6.99 14.32 -3.89
CA ASN A 78 -6.53 15.40 -4.77
C ASN A 78 -5.00 15.34 -4.98
N ASN A 79 -4.56 15.30 -6.23
CA ASN A 79 -3.16 15.17 -6.65
C ASN A 79 -2.44 13.92 -6.08
N LYS A 80 -3.18 12.92 -5.60
CA LYS A 80 -2.61 11.64 -5.17
C LYS A 80 -2.52 10.67 -6.33
N LYS A 81 -1.70 9.63 -6.17
CA LYS A 81 -1.54 8.57 -7.15
C LYS A 81 -2.65 7.53 -7.02
N ASN A 82 -3.18 7.07 -8.14
CA ASN A 82 -3.98 5.86 -8.20
C ASN A 82 -3.32 4.85 -9.13
N VAL A 83 -3.15 3.63 -8.66
CA VAL A 83 -2.59 2.53 -9.44
C VAL A 83 -3.73 1.70 -10.01
N ILE A 84 -3.68 1.48 -11.33
CA ILE A 84 -4.64 0.63 -12.04
C ILE A 84 -3.93 -0.65 -12.49
N CYS A 85 -4.58 -1.79 -12.20
CA CYS A 85 -4.19 -3.10 -12.71
C CYS A 85 -5.36 -3.71 -13.49
N ASN A 86 -5.09 -4.20 -14.70
CA ASN A 86 -6.10 -4.83 -15.55
C ASN A 86 -5.77 -6.31 -15.85
N PRO A 87 -5.74 -7.20 -14.83
CA PRO A 87 -5.37 -8.60 -15.03
C PRO A 87 -6.43 -9.41 -15.76
N PHE A 88 -7.65 -8.90 -15.85
CA PHE A 88 -8.81 -9.58 -16.45
C PHE A 88 -9.04 -9.18 -17.89
N ASN A 89 -8.20 -8.30 -18.46
CA ASN A 89 -8.36 -7.73 -19.79
C ASN A 89 -9.75 -7.11 -19.97
N ALA A 90 -10.18 -6.30 -18.99
CA ALA A 90 -11.44 -5.59 -19.05
C ALA A 90 -11.55 -4.78 -20.36
N ASP A 91 -12.76 -4.70 -20.91
CA ASP A 91 -13.00 -3.94 -22.13
C ASP A 91 -12.62 -2.47 -21.95
N GLN A 92 -12.15 -1.85 -23.05
CA GLN A 92 -11.61 -0.48 -22.99
C GLN A 92 -12.60 0.53 -22.37
N LYS A 93 -13.90 0.39 -22.62
CA LYS A 93 -14.93 1.26 -22.04
C LYS A 93 -14.94 1.23 -20.50
N HIS A 94 -14.64 0.08 -19.89
CA HIS A 94 -14.60 -0.07 -18.43
C HIS A 94 -13.29 0.51 -17.88
N LEU A 95 -12.18 0.30 -18.58
CA LEU A 95 -10.89 0.92 -18.23
C LEU A 95 -11.01 2.44 -18.26
N ASP A 96 -11.50 3.01 -19.36
CA ASP A 96 -11.70 4.45 -19.53
C ASP A 96 -12.62 5.04 -18.44
N ARG A 97 -13.67 4.32 -18.05
CA ARG A 97 -14.61 4.76 -17.01
C ARG A 97 -13.93 4.83 -15.64
N VAL A 98 -13.11 3.84 -15.28
CA VAL A 98 -12.35 3.83 -14.02
C VAL A 98 -11.28 4.92 -14.02
N GLU A 99 -10.54 5.09 -15.12
CA GLU A 99 -9.55 6.16 -15.25
C GLU A 99 -10.19 7.55 -15.12
N ASN A 100 -11.29 7.78 -15.84
CA ASN A 100 -12.01 9.05 -15.77
C ASN A 100 -12.61 9.32 -14.39
N PHE A 101 -13.05 8.29 -13.68
CA PHE A 101 -13.52 8.44 -12.31
C PHE A 101 -12.39 8.91 -11.38
N TRP A 102 -11.25 8.25 -11.40
CA TRP A 102 -10.13 8.59 -10.52
C TRP A 102 -9.42 9.88 -10.93
N SER A 103 -9.16 10.09 -12.22
CA SER A 103 -8.44 11.28 -12.70
C SER A 103 -9.36 12.51 -12.84
N GLY A 104 -10.55 12.33 -13.44
CA GLY A 104 -11.45 13.44 -13.74
C GLY A 104 -12.27 13.88 -12.53
N ALA A 105 -12.92 12.95 -11.83
CA ALA A 105 -13.78 13.30 -10.71
C ALA A 105 -13.03 13.53 -9.40
N LEU A 106 -11.92 12.82 -9.17
CA LEU A 106 -11.17 12.86 -7.91
C LEU A 106 -9.77 13.47 -8.04
N ASN A 107 -9.41 13.94 -9.24
CA ASN A 107 -8.16 14.62 -9.55
C ASN A 107 -6.91 13.82 -9.12
N MET A 108 -6.90 12.50 -9.40
CA MET A 108 -5.78 11.62 -9.10
C MET A 108 -4.85 11.43 -10.32
N ASN A 109 -3.57 11.18 -10.06
CA ASN A 109 -2.59 10.83 -11.06
C ASN A 109 -2.62 9.32 -11.31
N ILE A 110 -2.97 8.90 -12.52
CA ILE A 110 -3.09 7.47 -12.88
C ILE A 110 -1.73 6.88 -13.24
N SER A 111 -1.47 5.68 -12.76
CA SER A 111 -0.36 4.84 -13.22
C SER A 111 -0.83 3.40 -13.41
N HIS A 112 -0.25 2.70 -14.38
CA HIS A 112 -0.55 1.31 -14.70
C HIS A 112 0.60 0.41 -14.31
N MET A 113 0.27 -0.76 -13.78
CA MET A 113 1.23 -1.84 -13.55
C MET A 113 0.54 -3.20 -13.51
N SER A 114 1.29 -4.26 -13.61
CA SER A 114 0.77 -5.60 -13.38
C SER A 114 0.46 -5.81 -11.89
N VAL A 115 -0.40 -6.79 -11.60
CA VAL A 115 -0.72 -7.18 -10.20
C VAL A 115 0.53 -7.60 -9.42
N SER A 116 1.45 -8.32 -10.07
CA SER A 116 2.69 -8.77 -9.43
C SER A 116 3.64 -7.61 -9.12
N GLU A 117 3.79 -6.65 -10.03
CA GLU A 117 4.56 -5.43 -9.77
C GLU A 117 3.94 -4.60 -8.64
N HIS A 118 2.61 -4.43 -8.66
CA HIS A 118 1.88 -3.73 -7.62
C HIS A 118 2.19 -4.32 -6.23
N ASP A 119 1.94 -5.60 -6.04
CA ASP A 119 2.06 -6.21 -4.72
C ASP A 119 3.52 -6.25 -4.24
N LEU A 120 4.49 -6.42 -5.15
CA LEU A 120 5.91 -6.35 -4.83
C LEU A 120 6.34 -4.92 -4.43
N ILE A 121 5.94 -3.90 -5.20
CA ILE A 121 6.26 -2.50 -4.89
C ILE A 121 5.67 -2.10 -3.54
N PHE A 122 4.40 -2.42 -3.29
CA PHE A 122 3.75 -2.06 -2.03
C PHE A 122 4.22 -2.90 -0.85
N ALA A 123 4.70 -4.13 -1.07
CA ALA A 123 5.42 -4.89 -0.05
C ALA A 123 6.64 -4.11 0.47
N MET A 124 7.43 -3.52 -0.44
CA MET A 124 8.65 -2.78 -0.11
C MET A 124 8.36 -1.38 0.44
N THR A 125 7.45 -0.64 -0.20
CA THR A 125 7.29 0.81 0.05
C THR A 125 6.24 1.15 1.11
N SER A 126 5.39 0.19 1.46
CA SER A 126 4.30 0.39 2.42
C SER A 126 4.26 -0.70 3.49
N HIS A 127 4.14 -1.98 3.10
CA HIS A 127 3.88 -3.05 4.06
C HIS A 127 5.09 -3.32 4.96
N LEU A 128 6.29 -3.38 4.39
CA LEU A 128 7.53 -3.56 5.15
C LEU A 128 7.77 -2.40 6.15
N PRO A 129 7.67 -1.11 5.78
CA PRO A 129 7.78 -0.01 6.74
C PRO A 129 6.84 -0.13 7.94
N HIS A 130 5.58 -0.52 7.72
CA HIS A 130 4.64 -0.74 8.82
C HIS A 130 5.02 -1.94 9.67
N LEU A 131 5.43 -3.07 9.07
CA LEU A 131 5.89 -4.24 9.81
C LEU A 131 7.11 -3.90 10.68
N VAL A 132 8.08 -3.15 10.13
CA VAL A 132 9.27 -2.68 10.86
C VAL A 132 8.89 -1.74 12.01
N SER A 133 7.88 -0.90 11.82
CA SER A 133 7.40 -0.03 12.91
C SER A 133 6.84 -0.84 14.08
N TYR A 134 6.07 -1.90 13.82
CA TYR A 134 5.61 -2.83 14.86
C TYR A 134 6.78 -3.57 15.53
N ALA A 135 7.76 -4.03 14.77
CA ALA A 135 8.94 -4.71 15.31
C ALA A 135 9.77 -3.78 16.22
N LEU A 136 9.91 -2.50 15.85
CA LEU A 136 10.57 -1.51 16.69
C LEU A 136 9.83 -1.30 18.02
N ILE A 137 8.50 -1.17 17.99
CA ILE A 137 7.70 -1.03 19.21
C ILE A 137 7.82 -2.27 20.10
N ASP A 138 7.80 -3.47 19.50
CA ASP A 138 7.99 -4.70 20.29
C ASP A 138 9.38 -4.78 20.91
N SER A 139 10.42 -4.36 20.19
CA SER A 139 11.78 -4.25 20.70
C SER A 139 11.89 -3.29 21.90
N ILE A 140 11.23 -2.13 21.81
CA ILE A 140 11.17 -1.15 22.92
C ILE A 140 10.45 -1.76 24.13
N ARG A 141 9.32 -2.43 23.90
CA ARG A 141 8.54 -3.09 24.96
C ARG A 141 9.33 -4.16 25.72
N LEU A 142 10.25 -4.85 25.01
CA LEU A 142 11.12 -5.86 25.60
C LEU A 142 12.35 -5.25 26.33
N SER A 143 12.58 -3.94 26.19
CA SER A 143 13.67 -3.24 26.87
C SER A 143 13.39 -3.15 28.38
N PRO A 144 14.40 -3.36 29.22
CA PRO A 144 14.28 -3.14 30.67
C PRO A 144 14.24 -1.66 31.07
N ILE A 145 14.39 -0.74 30.11
CA ILE A 145 14.49 0.70 30.33
C ILE A 145 13.19 1.35 29.87
N ASP A 146 12.60 2.22 30.69
CA ASP A 146 11.52 3.10 30.24
C ASP A 146 12.07 4.17 29.29
N VAL A 147 11.58 4.15 28.05
CA VAL A 147 12.04 5.06 27.00
C VAL A 147 11.01 6.17 26.71
N ALA A 148 9.83 6.12 27.31
CA ALA A 148 8.70 6.99 26.97
C ALA A 148 9.03 8.48 27.17
N ASP A 149 9.60 8.82 28.30
CA ASP A 149 9.91 10.22 28.66
C ASP A 149 11.04 10.84 27.81
N ASN A 150 11.85 10.00 27.15
CA ASN A 150 13.00 10.42 26.36
C ASN A 150 12.80 10.21 24.85
N ALA A 151 11.59 9.93 24.40
CA ALA A 151 11.25 9.68 23.01
C ALA A 151 11.36 10.97 22.18
N GLY A 152 12.29 11.02 21.24
CA GLY A 152 12.48 12.13 20.30
C GLY A 152 11.67 11.98 18.99
N GLY A 153 11.89 12.95 18.07
CA GLY A 153 11.16 13.02 16.81
C GLY A 153 11.32 11.79 15.91
N GLY A 154 12.48 11.12 15.92
CA GLY A 154 12.71 9.89 15.14
C GLY A 154 11.74 8.76 15.54
N LEU A 155 11.57 8.51 16.83
CA LEU A 155 10.62 7.48 17.29
C LEU A 155 9.16 7.86 16.97
N LYS A 156 8.84 9.16 16.99
CA LYS A 156 7.49 9.65 16.72
C LYS A 156 6.95 9.23 15.34
N GLU A 157 7.79 9.22 14.30
CA GLU A 157 7.39 8.78 12.96
C GLU A 157 7.07 7.27 12.92
N PHE A 158 7.83 6.44 13.61
CA PHE A 158 7.52 5.01 13.73
C PHE A 158 6.24 4.77 14.53
N LEU A 159 6.02 5.53 15.62
CA LEU A 159 4.78 5.46 16.40
C LEU A 159 3.55 5.84 15.56
N ARG A 160 3.68 6.82 14.66
CA ARG A 160 2.60 7.19 13.74
C ARG A 160 2.20 6.04 12.82
N LEU A 161 3.18 5.33 12.25
CA LEU A 161 2.91 4.16 11.40
C LEU A 161 2.25 3.03 12.19
N SER A 162 2.79 2.68 13.35
CA SER A 162 2.27 1.58 14.19
C SER A 162 0.93 1.90 14.86
N GLY A 163 0.52 3.18 14.90
CA GLY A 163 -0.78 3.63 15.39
C GLY A 163 -1.96 3.35 14.46
N SER A 164 -1.70 2.86 13.24
CA SER A 164 -2.73 2.49 12.27
C SER A 164 -3.56 1.29 12.72
N ASN A 165 -4.76 1.14 12.14
CA ASN A 165 -5.70 0.06 12.51
C ASN A 165 -5.06 -1.34 12.37
N PRO A 166 -4.91 -2.11 13.46
CA PRO A 166 -4.20 -3.39 13.44
C PRO A 166 -4.94 -4.49 12.65
N GLU A 167 -6.27 -4.43 12.55
CA GLU A 167 -7.03 -5.41 11.76
C GLU A 167 -6.78 -5.25 10.27
N MET A 168 -6.73 -4.01 9.81
CA MET A 168 -6.39 -3.70 8.41
C MET A 168 -4.98 -4.20 8.07
N TRP A 169 -3.99 -3.96 8.93
CA TRP A 169 -2.63 -4.39 8.72
C TRP A 169 -2.45 -5.89 8.80
N ARG A 170 -3.15 -6.57 9.72
CA ARG A 170 -3.22 -8.04 9.74
C ARG A 170 -3.67 -8.58 8.39
N ASP A 171 -4.72 -8.00 7.82
CA ASP A 171 -5.28 -8.44 6.54
C ASP A 171 -4.29 -8.18 5.39
N ILE A 172 -3.68 -7.01 5.33
CA ILE A 172 -2.66 -6.65 4.34
C ILE A 172 -1.46 -7.60 4.42
N PHE A 173 -0.90 -7.81 5.61
CA PHE A 173 0.25 -8.71 5.81
C PHE A 173 -0.07 -10.15 5.43
N THR A 174 -1.29 -10.60 5.70
CA THR A 174 -1.73 -11.96 5.37
C THR A 174 -1.93 -12.13 3.86
N LEU A 175 -2.58 -11.17 3.21
CA LEU A 175 -2.91 -11.24 1.78
C LEU A 175 -1.67 -11.07 0.89
N ASN A 176 -0.74 -10.20 1.26
CA ASN A 176 0.52 -9.98 0.53
C ASN A 176 1.73 -10.67 1.17
N ARG A 177 1.51 -11.75 1.91
CA ARG A 177 2.57 -12.36 2.74
C ARG A 177 3.76 -12.87 1.95
N VAL A 178 3.56 -13.33 0.70
CA VAL A 178 4.64 -13.90 -0.12
C VAL A 178 5.69 -12.84 -0.46
N ASP A 179 5.26 -11.68 -0.94
CA ASP A 179 6.17 -10.59 -1.30
C ASP A 179 6.67 -9.83 -0.06
N LEU A 180 5.85 -9.75 0.99
CA LEU A 180 6.28 -9.19 2.27
C LEU A 180 7.40 -10.03 2.93
N ILE A 181 7.34 -11.37 2.86
CA ILE A 181 8.42 -12.24 3.37
C ILE A 181 9.72 -12.00 2.59
N LYS A 182 9.66 -11.84 1.27
CA LYS A 182 10.84 -11.52 0.45
C LYS A 182 11.42 -10.15 0.84
N ALA A 183 10.58 -9.14 0.99
CA ALA A 183 10.98 -7.80 1.40
C ALA A 183 11.62 -7.81 2.80
N LEU A 184 11.04 -8.55 3.74
CA LEU A 184 11.59 -8.71 5.09
C LEU A 184 12.94 -9.44 5.09
N ALA A 185 13.07 -10.49 4.28
CA ALA A 185 14.36 -11.20 4.16
C ALA A 185 15.48 -10.28 3.64
N GLY A 186 15.18 -9.43 2.64
CA GLY A 186 16.12 -8.40 2.19
C GLY A 186 16.49 -7.41 3.28
N MET A 187 15.50 -6.94 4.05
CA MET A 187 15.73 -6.04 5.20
C MET A 187 16.60 -6.70 6.28
N GLN A 188 16.39 -7.98 6.57
CA GLN A 188 17.22 -8.72 7.54
C GLN A 188 18.69 -8.78 7.10
N VAL A 189 18.95 -9.02 5.81
CA VAL A 189 20.32 -9.00 5.27
C VAL A 189 20.93 -7.61 5.48
N SER A 190 20.23 -6.53 5.15
CA SER A 190 20.71 -5.17 5.33
C SER A 190 20.98 -4.83 6.78
N LEU A 191 20.13 -5.27 7.71
CA LEU A 191 20.35 -5.07 9.16
C LEU A 191 21.57 -5.84 9.66
N ASN A 192 21.81 -7.07 9.18
CA ASN A 192 22.98 -7.85 9.54
C ASN A 192 24.26 -7.18 9.02
N ASN A 193 24.27 -6.68 7.79
CA ASN A 193 25.40 -5.96 7.23
C ASN A 193 25.73 -4.68 8.05
N LEU A 194 24.70 -3.93 8.45
CA LEU A 194 24.89 -2.77 9.33
C LEU A 194 25.40 -3.17 10.72
N LEU A 195 24.92 -4.28 11.26
CA LEU A 195 25.39 -4.81 12.54
C LEU A 195 26.87 -5.20 12.47
N GLU A 196 27.28 -5.93 11.43
CA GLU A 196 28.68 -6.26 11.18
C GLU A 196 29.54 -4.99 11.07
N LEU A 197 29.10 -4.04 10.25
CA LEU A 197 29.80 -2.76 10.07
C LEU A 197 30.02 -2.04 11.40
N ILE A 198 28.99 -1.93 12.25
CA ILE A 198 29.08 -1.26 13.55
C ILE A 198 29.96 -2.06 14.52
N THR A 199 29.93 -3.38 14.45
CA THR A 199 30.68 -4.25 15.36
C THR A 199 32.18 -4.29 15.00
N GLU A 200 32.53 -4.27 13.72
CA GLU A 200 33.86 -4.42 13.21
C GLU A 200 34.56 -3.07 12.94
N ALA A 201 33.82 -1.98 12.93
CA ALA A 201 34.36 -0.65 12.67
C ALA A 201 35.44 -0.31 13.71
N LYS A 202 36.66 -0.12 13.24
CA LYS A 202 37.82 0.32 14.09
C LYS A 202 37.83 1.81 14.22
N GLU A 203 37.27 2.52 13.25
CA GLU A 203 37.23 3.98 13.19
C GLU A 203 35.83 4.45 12.74
N ILE A 204 35.43 5.64 13.19
CA ILE A 204 34.15 6.29 12.80
C ILE A 204 34.01 6.48 11.28
N PRO A 205 35.08 6.81 10.50
CA PRO A 205 34.98 6.95 9.05
C PRO A 205 34.47 5.74 8.30
N ASP A 206 34.70 4.52 8.79
CA ASP A 206 34.22 3.28 8.11
C ASP A 206 32.68 3.21 8.05
N VAL A 207 32.04 3.60 9.15
CA VAL A 207 30.57 3.66 9.23
C VAL A 207 30.02 4.83 8.40
N LEU A 208 30.69 5.98 8.45
CA LEU A 208 30.31 7.19 7.75
C LEU A 208 30.22 6.96 6.23
N SER A 209 31.29 6.39 5.66
CA SER A 209 31.34 6.12 4.20
C SER A 209 30.17 5.26 3.71
N HIS A 210 29.77 4.27 4.48
CA HIS A 210 28.61 3.43 4.13
C HIS A 210 27.28 4.19 4.22
N LEU A 211 27.11 5.01 5.25
CA LEU A 211 25.89 5.83 5.40
C LEU A 211 25.79 6.93 4.34
N GLU A 212 26.94 7.47 3.86
CA GLU A 212 26.99 8.43 2.75
C GLU A 212 26.49 7.77 1.45
N ILE A 213 26.92 6.54 1.13
CA ILE A 213 26.43 5.78 -0.03
C ILE A 213 24.90 5.63 0.06
N LEU A 214 24.36 5.20 1.21
CA LEU A 214 22.92 5.05 1.39
C LEU A 214 22.15 6.38 1.28
N LYS A 215 22.80 7.50 1.70
CA LYS A 215 22.23 8.83 1.55
C LYS A 215 22.17 9.28 0.08
N ASP A 216 23.17 8.95 -0.71
CA ASP A 216 23.20 9.27 -2.13
C ASP A 216 22.14 8.47 -2.88
N GLU A 217 21.97 7.18 -2.60
CA GLU A 217 20.87 6.36 -3.09
C GLU A 217 19.49 6.96 -2.72
N LEU A 218 19.34 7.47 -1.50
CA LEU A 218 18.12 8.14 -1.08
C LEU A 218 17.86 9.41 -1.91
N ASN A 219 18.89 10.18 -2.25
CA ASN A 219 18.75 11.38 -3.07
C ASN A 219 18.32 11.03 -4.50
N GLU A 220 18.82 9.94 -5.07
CA GLU A 220 18.37 9.42 -6.35
C GLU A 220 16.88 9.02 -6.30
N ILE A 221 16.45 8.29 -5.26
CA ILE A 221 15.05 7.93 -5.06
C ILE A 221 14.16 9.19 -4.92
N LYS A 222 14.63 10.25 -4.28
CA LYS A 222 13.89 11.52 -4.13
C LYS A 222 13.81 12.29 -5.43
N SER A 223 14.89 12.39 -6.21
CA SER A 223 14.91 13.06 -7.50
C SER A 223 13.92 12.40 -8.49
N PHE A 224 13.83 11.07 -8.48
CA PHE A 224 12.80 10.33 -9.21
C PHE A 224 11.36 10.72 -8.82
N LYS A 225 11.15 11.22 -7.60
CA LYS A 225 9.82 11.66 -7.14
C LYS A 225 9.50 13.09 -7.56
N GLU A 226 10.47 13.98 -7.52
CA GLU A 226 10.26 15.40 -7.87
C GLU A 226 9.97 15.60 -9.36
N ASP A 227 10.52 14.74 -10.22
CA ASP A 227 10.26 14.76 -11.68
C ASP A 227 8.93 14.09 -12.09
N LYS A 228 8.21 13.44 -11.18
CA LYS A 228 6.99 12.65 -11.47
C LYS A 228 5.76 13.01 -10.61
N PHE A 229 5.85 14.06 -9.78
CA PHE A 229 4.74 14.46 -8.92
C PHE A 229 4.43 15.96 -9.06
#